data_ce6165c10e834c1f99d36b6634faf53b
#
_entry.id   ce6165c10e834c1f99d36b6634faf53b
#
_cell.length_a   1.000
_cell.length_b   1.000
_cell.length_c   1.000
_cell.angle_alpha   90.00
_cell.angle_beta   90.00
_cell.angle_gamma   90.00
#
_symmetry.space_group_name_H-M   'P 1'
#
loop_
_entity.id
_entity.type
_entity.pdbx_description
1 polymer ?
#
loop_
_entity_poly.entity_id
_entity_poly.type
_entity_poly.pdbx_seq_one_letter_code
_entity_poly.pdbx_strand_id
1 'polypeptide(L)'
;ARNQLLGMAAQHPASLVSVRPNGLEDTAQFKLEVDQEKAQALGVSLSDINQTISTALGGTYVNDFIDRGRVKKVYVQADAKFRMLPEDVDKLYVRSANGEMVPFSAFTTSHWVYGSPRLERYNGLPSMEIQGEAAPGTSSGDAMALMENLASKLPAGIGYDWTGMSYQERLSGNQAPALVAISFVVVFLCLAALYESWSIPVSVMLVVPLGIVGVLLAATLFNQKNDVYFMVGLLTTIGLSAKNAILIVEFAKDLMEKEGKGVVEATLMAVRMRLRPI
;
A
#
# COMPACT_ATOMS: atom_id res chain seq x y z
N ALA A 1 14.46 5.19 -17.67
CA ALA A 1 13.16 4.56 -17.33
C ALA A 1 12.31 5.42 -16.42
N ARG A 2 12.79 5.83 -15.19
CA ARG A 2 12.03 6.68 -14.24
C ARG A 2 11.44 7.91 -14.94
N ASN A 3 12.28 8.77 -15.51
CA ASN A 3 11.83 10.03 -16.11
C ASN A 3 10.93 9.80 -17.34
N GLN A 4 11.13 8.69 -18.05
CA GLN A 4 10.26 8.30 -19.16
C GLN A 4 8.87 7.92 -18.65
N LEU A 5 8.77 7.09 -17.59
CA LEU A 5 7.49 6.72 -16.98
C LEU A 5 6.75 7.95 -16.45
N LEU A 6 7.44 8.81 -15.70
CA LEU A 6 6.85 10.05 -15.18
C LEU A 6 6.38 10.98 -16.30
N GLY A 7 7.16 11.12 -17.39
CA GLY A 7 6.77 11.90 -18.56
C GLY A 7 5.55 11.34 -19.28
N MET A 8 5.43 10.01 -19.39
CA MET A 8 4.24 9.37 -19.95
C MET A 8 3.03 9.54 -19.03
N ALA A 9 3.20 9.37 -17.72
CA ALA A 9 2.11 9.56 -16.74
C ALA A 9 1.58 11.00 -16.74
N ALA A 10 2.45 11.98 -16.86
CA ALA A 10 2.08 13.41 -16.95
C ALA A 10 1.22 13.75 -18.18
N GLN A 11 1.20 12.91 -19.21
CA GLN A 11 0.33 13.08 -20.39
C GLN A 11 -1.13 12.64 -20.11
N HIS A 12 -1.39 12.04 -18.96
CA HIS A 12 -2.73 11.55 -18.58
C HIS A 12 -3.29 12.21 -17.31
N PRO A 13 -3.34 13.56 -17.22
CA PRO A 13 -3.77 14.27 -16.01
C PRO A 13 -5.25 14.05 -15.67
N ALA A 14 -6.06 13.60 -16.62
CA ALA A 14 -7.45 13.22 -16.40
C ALA A 14 -7.63 11.89 -15.66
N SER A 15 -6.60 11.06 -15.61
CA SER A 15 -6.64 9.73 -15.00
C SER A 15 -5.67 9.56 -13.84
N LEU A 16 -4.54 10.28 -13.86
CA LEU A 16 -3.44 10.15 -12.90
C LEU A 16 -3.07 11.52 -12.34
N VAL A 17 -2.96 11.62 -11.01
CA VAL A 17 -2.51 12.82 -10.33
C VAL A 17 -1.40 12.50 -9.34
N SER A 18 -0.55 13.50 -9.06
CA SER A 18 0.53 13.41 -8.06
C SER A 18 1.52 12.26 -8.31
N VAL A 19 1.71 11.84 -9.57
CA VAL A 19 2.65 10.76 -9.89
C VAL A 19 4.08 11.25 -9.68
N ARG A 20 4.76 10.66 -8.73
CA ARG A 20 6.11 11.08 -8.30
C ARG A 20 6.93 9.89 -7.78
N PRO A 21 8.26 9.96 -7.81
CA PRO A 21 9.08 9.00 -7.09
C PRO A 21 8.93 9.20 -5.59
N ASN A 22 8.93 8.11 -4.83
CA ASN A 22 8.94 8.10 -3.36
C ASN A 22 10.35 7.93 -2.80
N GLY A 23 11.37 8.21 -3.57
CA GLY A 23 12.76 8.20 -3.16
C GLY A 23 13.29 9.61 -2.93
N LEU A 24 14.49 9.68 -2.39
CA LEU A 24 15.24 10.93 -2.35
C LEU A 24 15.85 11.20 -3.73
N GLU A 25 15.75 12.46 -4.18
CA GLU A 25 16.40 12.87 -5.43
C GLU A 25 17.92 12.79 -5.28
N ASP A 26 18.59 12.64 -6.43
CA ASP A 26 20.04 12.69 -6.48
C ASP A 26 20.52 14.04 -5.95
N THR A 27 21.48 14.02 -5.07
CA THR A 27 22.04 15.22 -4.44
C THR A 27 23.55 15.25 -4.56
N ALA A 28 24.13 16.42 -4.41
CA ALA A 28 25.57 16.55 -4.26
C ALA A 28 25.99 15.89 -2.92
N GLN A 29 26.98 15.02 -3.01
CA GLN A 29 27.55 14.29 -1.87
C GLN A 29 29.05 14.54 -1.83
N PHE A 30 29.55 14.79 -0.65
CA PHE A 30 30.99 14.92 -0.42
C PHE A 30 31.56 13.54 -0.14
N LYS A 31 32.24 12.96 -1.13
CA LYS A 31 32.83 11.62 -1.02
C LYS A 31 34.23 11.73 -0.46
N LEU A 32 34.48 10.99 0.61
CA LEU A 32 35.79 10.83 1.18
C LEU A 32 36.35 9.46 0.79
N GLU A 33 37.49 9.44 0.14
CA GLU A 33 38.22 8.22 -0.23
C GLU A 33 39.39 8.03 0.69
N VAL A 34 39.43 6.88 1.35
CA VAL A 34 40.51 6.51 2.28
C VAL A 34 41.52 5.64 1.55
N ASP A 35 42.76 6.10 1.47
CA ASP A 35 43.90 5.30 1.02
C ASP A 35 44.31 4.31 2.14
N GLN A 36 43.81 3.09 1.98
CA GLN A 36 43.96 2.07 3.01
C GLN A 36 45.46 1.65 3.23
N GLU A 37 46.26 1.67 2.17
CA GLU A 37 47.68 1.34 2.25
C GLU A 37 48.43 2.40 3.04
N LYS A 38 48.19 3.67 2.78
CA LYS A 38 48.77 4.77 3.58
C LYS A 38 48.31 4.76 5.02
N ALA A 39 46.97 4.57 5.24
CA ALA A 39 46.42 4.50 6.59
C ALA A 39 47.10 3.38 7.41
N GLN A 40 47.26 2.20 6.80
CA GLN A 40 47.92 1.05 7.44
C GLN A 40 49.41 1.32 7.69
N ALA A 41 50.15 1.93 6.76
CA ALA A 41 51.52 2.32 6.93
C ALA A 41 51.74 3.33 8.06
N LEU A 42 50.76 4.20 8.30
CA LEU A 42 50.73 5.16 9.42
C LEU A 42 50.21 4.54 10.73
N GLY A 43 49.90 3.24 10.74
CA GLY A 43 49.39 2.53 11.93
C GLY A 43 47.94 2.92 12.29
N VAL A 44 47.15 3.39 11.37
CA VAL A 44 45.76 3.82 11.60
C VAL A 44 44.80 2.74 11.13
N SER A 45 43.87 2.31 11.97
CA SER A 45 42.83 1.33 11.59
C SER A 45 41.65 1.96 10.89
N LEU A 46 41.04 1.23 9.93
CA LEU A 46 39.81 1.67 9.26
C LEU A 46 38.65 1.85 10.25
N SER A 47 38.64 1.05 11.33
CA SER A 47 37.63 1.17 12.38
C SER A 47 37.69 2.52 13.07
N ASP A 48 38.89 2.96 13.43
CA ASP A 48 39.12 4.23 14.14
C ASP A 48 38.85 5.42 13.22
N ILE A 49 39.18 5.31 11.91
CA ILE A 49 38.84 6.31 10.88
C ILE A 49 37.32 6.47 10.82
N ASN A 50 36.58 5.36 10.63
CA ASN A 50 35.13 5.40 10.50
C ASN A 50 34.45 5.90 11.77
N GLN A 51 34.95 5.50 12.95
CA GLN A 51 34.41 5.97 14.21
C GLN A 51 34.65 7.46 14.42
N THR A 52 35.83 7.96 14.06
CA THR A 52 36.16 9.39 14.16
C THR A 52 35.26 10.22 13.25
N ILE A 53 35.07 9.82 11.98
CA ILE A 53 34.18 10.50 11.05
C ILE A 53 32.73 10.48 11.55
N SER A 54 32.24 9.30 11.93
CA SER A 54 30.87 9.15 12.45
C SER A 54 30.64 10.02 13.68
N THR A 55 31.59 10.08 14.61
CA THR A 55 31.49 10.91 15.79
C THR A 55 31.56 12.38 15.47
N ALA A 56 32.53 12.79 14.65
CA ALA A 56 32.74 14.19 14.32
C ALA A 56 31.57 14.78 13.51
N LEU A 57 31.13 14.09 12.46
CA LEU A 57 30.12 14.59 11.53
C LEU A 57 28.69 14.18 11.92
N GLY A 58 28.47 12.89 12.25
CA GLY A 58 27.16 12.33 12.55
C GLY A 58 26.72 12.42 14.01
N GLY A 59 27.68 12.43 14.93
CA GLY A 59 27.46 12.31 16.35
C GLY A 59 27.32 10.86 16.83
N THR A 60 27.92 10.56 17.97
CA THR A 60 27.86 9.24 18.60
C THR A 60 27.07 9.32 19.91
N TYR A 61 26.10 8.44 20.03
CA TYR A 61 25.37 8.25 21.27
C TYR A 61 26.29 7.60 22.32
N VAL A 62 26.36 8.22 23.48
CA VAL A 62 27.23 7.76 24.59
C VAL A 62 26.42 7.06 25.68
N ASN A 63 25.39 7.69 26.19
CA ASN A 63 24.55 7.18 27.27
C ASN A 63 23.28 8.01 27.44
N ASP A 64 22.40 7.57 28.35
CA ASP A 64 21.24 8.30 28.80
C ASP A 64 21.42 8.82 30.22
N PHE A 65 20.72 9.91 30.56
CA PHE A 65 20.53 10.37 31.92
C PHE A 65 19.09 10.78 32.17
N ILE A 66 18.70 10.77 33.45
CA ILE A 66 17.35 11.19 33.85
C ILE A 66 17.40 12.63 34.32
N ASP A 67 16.63 13.49 33.66
CA ASP A 67 16.40 14.86 34.07
C ASP A 67 14.89 15.10 34.24
N ARG A 68 14.47 15.51 35.44
CA ARG A 68 13.08 15.80 35.79
C ARG A 68 12.10 14.70 35.40
N GLY A 69 12.49 13.43 35.64
CA GLY A 69 11.69 12.25 35.33
C GLY A 69 11.61 11.87 33.86
N ARG A 70 12.41 12.50 32.97
CA ARG A 70 12.53 12.16 31.55
C ARG A 70 13.91 11.65 31.23
N VAL A 71 13.97 10.59 30.44
CA VAL A 71 15.22 10.07 29.88
C VAL A 71 15.70 11.00 28.78
N LYS A 72 16.92 11.51 28.91
CA LYS A 72 17.60 12.34 27.90
C LYS A 72 18.83 11.63 27.41
N LYS A 73 19.07 11.65 26.09
CA LYS A 73 20.21 11.04 25.43
C LYS A 73 21.39 12.00 25.35
N VAL A 74 22.58 11.48 25.60
CA VAL A 74 23.84 12.21 25.45
C VAL A 74 24.49 11.82 24.12
N TYR A 75 24.75 12.82 23.29
CA TYR A 75 25.50 12.66 22.04
C TYR A 75 26.78 13.49 22.09
N VAL A 76 27.85 12.92 21.54
CA VAL A 76 29.11 13.63 21.30
C VAL A 76 29.27 13.87 19.81
N GLN A 77 29.52 15.12 19.44
CA GLN A 77 29.70 15.53 18.06
C GLN A 77 30.69 16.70 18.00
N ALA A 78 31.41 16.88 16.89
CA ALA A 78 32.22 18.06 16.70
C ALA A 78 31.36 19.33 16.69
N ASP A 79 31.87 20.42 17.27
CA ASP A 79 31.20 21.71 17.21
C ASP A 79 31.05 22.18 15.74
N ALA A 80 29.97 22.92 15.45
CA ALA A 80 29.58 23.32 14.09
C ALA A 80 30.75 23.96 13.30
N LYS A 81 31.51 24.81 13.93
CA LYS A 81 32.67 25.48 13.29
C LYS A 81 33.78 24.55 12.78
N PHE A 82 33.77 23.28 13.21
CA PHE A 82 34.78 22.27 12.80
C PHE A 82 34.20 21.21 11.84
N ARG A 83 32.97 21.38 11.34
CA ARG A 83 32.33 20.42 10.43
C ARG A 83 31.42 21.06 9.37
N MET A 84 31.53 22.36 9.17
CA MET A 84 30.65 23.07 8.21
C MET A 84 31.24 23.12 6.79
N LEU A 85 32.54 23.06 6.66
CA LEU A 85 33.23 23.17 5.37
C LEU A 85 33.88 21.81 5.00
N PRO A 86 33.99 21.50 3.70
CA PRO A 86 34.67 20.30 3.24
C PRO A 86 36.10 20.19 3.78
N GLU A 87 36.81 21.30 3.86
CA GLU A 87 38.19 21.39 4.34
C GLU A 87 38.33 21.09 5.85
N ASP A 88 37.25 21.09 6.59
CA ASP A 88 37.29 20.76 8.03
C ASP A 88 37.52 19.25 8.23
N VAL A 89 37.16 18.41 7.27
CA VAL A 89 37.44 16.96 7.33
C VAL A 89 38.95 16.70 7.33
N ASP A 90 39.72 17.46 6.58
CA ASP A 90 41.17 17.31 6.47
C ASP A 90 41.89 17.67 7.77
N LYS A 91 41.22 18.47 8.62
CA LYS A 91 41.73 18.90 9.96
C LYS A 91 41.37 17.95 11.07
N LEU A 92 40.60 16.91 10.81
CA LEU A 92 40.33 15.85 11.80
C LEU A 92 41.59 15.03 12.04
N TYR A 93 41.75 14.49 13.24
CA TYR A 93 42.83 13.62 13.61
C TYR A 93 42.32 12.29 14.11
N VAL A 94 43.08 11.25 13.80
CA VAL A 94 42.85 9.90 14.33
C VAL A 94 44.11 9.40 15.04
N ARG A 95 43.94 8.60 16.09
CA ARG A 95 45.04 8.07 16.84
C ARG A 95 45.61 6.82 16.17
N SER A 96 46.92 6.79 15.93
CA SER A 96 47.60 5.61 15.42
C SER A 96 47.84 4.58 16.55
N ALA A 97 48.24 3.35 16.17
CA ALA A 97 48.59 2.30 17.09
C ALA A 97 49.78 2.67 18.03
N ASN A 98 50.63 3.59 17.57
CA ASN A 98 51.75 4.12 18.34
C ASN A 98 51.37 5.25 19.32
N GLY A 99 50.09 5.65 19.30
CA GLY A 99 49.57 6.74 20.15
C GLY A 99 49.70 8.15 19.53
N GLU A 100 50.27 8.27 18.34
CA GLU A 100 50.43 9.56 17.65
C GLU A 100 49.11 9.99 16.98
N MET A 101 48.91 11.30 16.87
CA MET A 101 47.73 11.86 16.18
C MET A 101 48.04 12.13 14.70
N VAL A 102 47.39 11.41 13.81
CA VAL A 102 47.57 11.48 12.36
C VAL A 102 46.43 12.29 11.75
N PRO A 103 46.71 13.34 10.97
CA PRO A 103 45.67 14.12 10.31
C PRO A 103 45.02 13.33 9.14
N PHE A 104 43.75 13.54 8.89
CA PHE A 104 43.05 12.88 7.81
C PHE A 104 43.63 13.21 6.42
N SER A 105 44.14 14.42 6.23
CA SER A 105 44.81 14.84 5.00
C SER A 105 46.00 13.97 4.59
N ALA A 106 46.59 13.17 5.53
CA ALA A 106 47.73 12.30 5.22
C ALA A 106 47.33 11.04 4.43
N PHE A 107 46.08 10.58 4.54
CA PHE A 107 45.65 9.30 3.98
C PHE A 107 44.25 9.39 3.31
N THR A 108 43.65 10.56 3.21
CA THR A 108 42.33 10.74 2.53
C THR A 108 42.41 11.71 1.38
N THR A 109 41.55 11.50 0.40
CA THR A 109 41.21 12.44 -0.65
C THR A 109 39.71 12.64 -0.70
N SER A 110 39.28 13.84 -1.01
CA SER A 110 37.86 14.17 -1.01
C SER A 110 37.44 14.89 -2.29
N HIS A 111 36.25 14.60 -2.76
CA HIS A 111 35.68 15.25 -3.94
C HIS A 111 34.15 15.21 -3.93
N TRP A 112 33.53 16.12 -4.66
CA TRP A 112 32.09 16.14 -4.84
C TRP A 112 31.66 15.12 -5.90
N VAL A 113 30.64 14.33 -5.57
CA VAL A 113 29.94 13.43 -6.48
C VAL A 113 28.46 13.76 -6.47
N TYR A 114 27.74 13.37 -7.52
CA TYR A 114 26.31 13.54 -7.59
C TYR A 114 25.66 12.17 -7.68
N GLY A 115 24.75 11.87 -6.78
CA GLY A 115 24.12 10.55 -6.74
C GLY A 115 23.00 10.45 -5.71
N SER A 116 22.34 9.31 -5.71
CA SER A 116 21.24 9.05 -4.80
C SER A 116 21.76 8.82 -3.36
N PRO A 117 21.20 9.52 -2.38
CA PRO A 117 21.56 9.31 -0.97
C PRO A 117 21.04 7.97 -0.42
N ARG A 118 20.10 7.32 -1.11
CA ARG A 118 19.52 6.04 -0.71
C ARG A 118 19.31 5.14 -1.91
N LEU A 119 19.88 3.95 -1.85
CA LEU A 119 19.63 2.89 -2.82
C LEU A 119 18.58 1.93 -2.26
N GLU A 120 17.57 1.65 -3.07
CA GLU A 120 16.45 0.80 -2.69
C GLU A 120 16.45 -0.50 -3.50
N ARG A 121 15.98 -1.56 -2.86
CA ARG A 121 15.78 -2.87 -3.50
C ARG A 121 14.40 -3.39 -3.14
N TYR A 122 13.76 -4.03 -4.10
CA TYR A 122 12.52 -4.78 -3.91
C TYR A 122 12.73 -6.20 -4.44
N ASN A 123 12.41 -7.20 -3.62
CA ASN A 123 12.67 -8.61 -3.92
C ASN A 123 14.13 -8.88 -4.40
N GLY A 124 15.12 -8.20 -3.79
CA GLY A 124 16.54 -8.34 -4.12
C GLY A 124 17.00 -7.59 -5.38
N LEU A 125 16.10 -7.03 -6.18
CA LEU A 125 16.42 -6.27 -7.38
C LEU A 125 16.50 -4.76 -7.08
N PRO A 126 17.41 -4.00 -7.70
CA PRO A 126 17.40 -2.55 -7.62
C PRO A 126 16.05 -2.01 -8.08
N SER A 127 15.43 -1.18 -7.27
CA SER A 127 14.09 -0.67 -7.54
C SER A 127 13.96 0.81 -7.19
N MET A 128 12.89 1.41 -7.67
CA MET A 128 12.44 2.73 -7.27
C MET A 128 10.92 2.71 -7.12
N GLU A 129 10.44 3.16 -5.99
CA GLU A 129 9.02 3.30 -5.75
C GLU A 129 8.47 4.55 -6.46
N ILE A 130 7.38 4.38 -7.18
CA ILE A 130 6.60 5.46 -7.79
C ILE A 130 5.25 5.49 -7.10
N GLN A 131 4.86 6.64 -6.58
CA GLN A 131 3.57 6.88 -5.96
C GLN A 131 2.73 7.81 -6.82
N GLY A 132 1.42 7.60 -6.79
CA GLY A 132 0.46 8.46 -7.49
C GLY A 132 -0.96 8.12 -7.03
N GLU A 133 -1.92 8.91 -7.46
CA GLU A 133 -3.32 8.74 -7.13
C GLU A 133 -4.16 8.77 -8.41
N ALA A 134 -5.33 8.12 -8.36
CA ALA A 134 -6.32 8.25 -9.40
C ALA A 134 -6.87 9.69 -9.42
N ALA A 135 -7.02 10.28 -10.59
CA ALA A 135 -7.64 11.59 -10.73
C ALA A 135 -9.12 11.56 -10.26
N PRO A 136 -9.68 12.68 -9.78
CA PRO A 136 -11.08 12.77 -9.43
C PRO A 136 -11.94 12.29 -10.60
N GLY A 137 -12.74 11.30 -10.31
CA GLY A 137 -13.58 10.71 -11.32
C GLY A 137 -12.99 9.48 -12.05
N THR A 138 -11.77 9.03 -11.76
CA THR A 138 -11.18 7.77 -12.27
C THR A 138 -11.14 6.74 -11.13
N SER A 139 -11.39 5.46 -11.40
CA SER A 139 -11.26 4.42 -10.39
C SER A 139 -9.77 4.11 -10.14
N SER A 140 -9.45 3.61 -8.94
CA SER A 140 -8.09 3.13 -8.61
C SER A 140 -7.65 2.00 -9.55
N GLY A 141 -8.57 1.09 -9.89
CA GLY A 141 -8.31 0.00 -10.83
C GLY A 141 -7.96 0.49 -12.25
N ASP A 142 -8.69 1.50 -12.76
CA ASP A 142 -8.38 2.09 -14.08
C ASP A 142 -7.03 2.82 -14.06
N ALA A 143 -6.72 3.53 -12.98
CA ALA A 143 -5.43 4.19 -12.81
C ALA A 143 -4.27 3.17 -12.76
N MET A 144 -4.45 2.05 -12.03
CA MET A 144 -3.47 0.97 -12.01
C MET A 144 -3.30 0.32 -13.38
N ALA A 145 -4.37 0.02 -14.09
CA ALA A 145 -4.32 -0.55 -15.44
C ALA A 145 -3.61 0.38 -16.44
N LEU A 146 -3.86 1.68 -16.32
CA LEU A 146 -3.15 2.70 -17.12
C LEU A 146 -1.64 2.69 -16.80
N MET A 147 -1.27 2.69 -15.52
CA MET A 147 0.14 2.64 -15.11
C MET A 147 0.83 1.35 -15.57
N GLU A 148 0.16 0.20 -15.55
CA GLU A 148 0.67 -1.05 -16.11
C GLU A 148 0.93 -0.92 -17.62
N ASN A 149 0.00 -0.33 -18.36
CA ASN A 149 0.19 -0.07 -19.79
C ASN A 149 1.37 0.87 -20.07
N LEU A 150 1.56 1.90 -19.25
CA LEU A 150 2.71 2.80 -19.36
C LEU A 150 4.01 2.09 -18.99
N ALA A 151 4.02 1.28 -17.94
CA ALA A 151 5.19 0.51 -17.54
C ALA A 151 5.61 -0.53 -18.58
N SER A 152 4.66 -1.15 -19.30
CA SER A 152 4.95 -2.09 -20.38
C SER A 152 5.68 -1.48 -21.57
N LYS A 153 5.65 -0.14 -21.72
CA LYS A 153 6.36 0.61 -22.77
C LYS A 153 7.79 0.99 -22.38
N LEU A 154 8.22 0.61 -21.18
CA LEU A 154 9.59 0.85 -20.73
C LEU A 154 10.59 -0.07 -21.47
N PRO A 155 11.87 0.30 -21.52
CA PRO A 155 12.90 -0.52 -22.17
C PRO A 155 12.97 -1.94 -21.58
N ALA A 156 13.36 -2.89 -22.41
CA ALA A 156 13.55 -4.27 -22.00
C ALA A 156 14.51 -4.39 -20.79
N GLY A 157 14.19 -5.27 -19.86
CA GLY A 157 14.92 -5.47 -18.61
C GLY A 157 14.40 -4.68 -17.43
N ILE A 158 13.38 -3.83 -17.61
CA ILE A 158 12.71 -3.11 -16.54
C ILE A 158 11.32 -3.72 -16.33
N GLY A 159 11.09 -4.25 -15.15
CA GLY A 159 9.80 -4.73 -14.70
C GLY A 159 9.12 -3.78 -13.72
N TYR A 160 7.91 -4.09 -13.37
CA TYR A 160 7.16 -3.41 -12.30
C TYR A 160 6.49 -4.43 -11.39
N ASP A 161 6.22 -4.02 -10.17
CA ASP A 161 5.43 -4.79 -9.22
C ASP A 161 4.61 -3.84 -8.36
N TRP A 162 3.45 -4.29 -7.89
CA TRP A 162 2.59 -3.52 -7.01
C TRP A 162 2.90 -3.81 -5.55
N THR A 163 2.92 -2.76 -4.74
CA THR A 163 3.17 -2.85 -3.29
C THR A 163 2.09 -2.12 -2.49
N GLY A 164 2.11 -2.31 -1.17
CA GLY A 164 1.21 -1.60 -0.26
C GLY A 164 -0.27 -1.82 -0.57
N MET A 165 -1.03 -0.75 -0.59
CA MET A 165 -2.48 -0.81 -0.80
C MET A 165 -2.87 -1.29 -2.20
N SER A 166 -2.13 -0.89 -3.24
CA SER A 166 -2.40 -1.32 -4.61
C SER A 166 -2.25 -2.84 -4.79
N TYR A 167 -1.25 -3.45 -4.12
CA TYR A 167 -1.13 -4.90 -4.07
C TYR A 167 -2.33 -5.56 -3.40
N GLN A 168 -2.78 -5.02 -2.26
CA GLN A 168 -3.95 -5.54 -1.55
C GLN A 168 -5.24 -5.42 -2.36
N GLU A 169 -5.42 -4.31 -3.04
CA GLU A 169 -6.56 -4.08 -3.92
C GLU A 169 -6.59 -5.08 -5.07
N ARG A 170 -5.46 -5.31 -5.72
CA ARG A 170 -5.32 -6.30 -6.80
C ARG A 170 -5.58 -7.73 -6.30
N LEU A 171 -5.05 -8.08 -5.13
CA LEU A 171 -5.27 -9.40 -4.52
C LEU A 171 -6.75 -9.61 -4.19
N SER A 172 -7.39 -8.61 -3.59
CA SER A 172 -8.82 -8.65 -3.24
C SER A 172 -9.70 -8.74 -4.48
N GLY A 173 -9.40 -7.97 -5.53
CA GLY A 173 -10.14 -8.01 -6.79
C GLY A 173 -10.12 -9.38 -7.45
N ASN A 174 -9.00 -10.10 -7.41
CA ASN A 174 -8.87 -11.44 -7.98
C ASN A 174 -9.58 -12.52 -7.15
N GLN A 175 -9.68 -12.36 -5.83
CA GLN A 175 -10.29 -13.36 -4.93
C GLN A 175 -11.80 -13.16 -4.75
N ALA A 176 -12.31 -11.94 -4.89
CA ALA A 176 -13.70 -11.61 -4.62
C ALA A 176 -14.72 -12.49 -5.38
N PRO A 177 -14.59 -12.77 -6.69
CA PRO A 177 -15.55 -13.61 -7.39
C PRO A 177 -15.64 -15.04 -6.86
N ALA A 178 -14.49 -15.63 -6.52
CA ALA A 178 -14.45 -16.98 -5.96
C ALA A 178 -15.08 -17.06 -4.56
N LEU A 179 -14.79 -16.07 -3.70
CA LEU A 179 -15.35 -15.98 -2.37
C LEU A 179 -16.87 -15.75 -2.39
N VAL A 180 -17.35 -14.91 -3.30
CA VAL A 180 -18.78 -14.69 -3.52
C VAL A 180 -19.46 -15.99 -3.98
N ALA A 181 -18.89 -16.71 -4.95
CA ALA A 181 -19.44 -17.97 -5.42
C ALA A 181 -19.51 -19.04 -4.32
N ILE A 182 -18.45 -19.21 -3.52
CA ILE A 182 -18.44 -20.11 -2.38
C ILE A 182 -19.49 -19.72 -1.35
N SER A 183 -19.59 -18.43 -1.01
CA SER A 183 -20.60 -17.92 -0.08
C SER A 183 -22.01 -18.21 -0.56
N PHE A 184 -22.27 -18.07 -1.86
CA PHE A 184 -23.54 -18.42 -2.47
C PHE A 184 -23.91 -19.90 -2.29
N VAL A 185 -22.96 -20.79 -2.54
CA VAL A 185 -23.15 -22.24 -2.36
C VAL A 185 -23.42 -22.58 -0.89
N VAL A 186 -22.64 -22.02 0.03
CA VAL A 186 -22.81 -22.27 1.45
C VAL A 186 -24.17 -21.79 1.93
N VAL A 187 -24.59 -20.57 1.57
CA VAL A 187 -25.92 -20.02 1.92
C VAL A 187 -27.04 -20.89 1.34
N PHE A 188 -26.91 -21.31 0.09
CA PHE A 188 -27.86 -22.20 -0.56
C PHE A 188 -28.02 -23.53 0.20
N LEU A 189 -26.89 -24.17 0.56
CA LEU A 189 -26.91 -25.43 1.31
C LEU A 189 -27.49 -25.27 2.72
N CYS A 190 -27.16 -24.17 3.41
CA CYS A 190 -27.74 -23.87 4.72
C CYS A 190 -29.26 -23.69 4.64
N LEU A 191 -29.75 -22.98 3.62
CA LEU A 191 -31.21 -22.81 3.40
C LEU A 191 -31.87 -24.12 3.02
N ALA A 192 -31.23 -24.95 2.20
CA ALA A 192 -31.76 -26.26 1.83
C ALA A 192 -31.88 -27.20 3.02
N ALA A 193 -30.88 -27.17 3.93
CA ALA A 193 -30.91 -27.94 5.17
C ALA A 193 -31.97 -27.42 6.15
N LEU A 194 -32.14 -26.08 6.27
CA LEU A 194 -33.09 -25.46 7.19
C LEU A 194 -34.53 -25.72 6.76
N TYR A 195 -34.84 -25.66 5.45
CA TYR A 195 -36.20 -25.80 4.93
C TYR A 195 -36.53 -27.22 4.45
N GLU A 196 -35.57 -28.15 4.54
CA GLU A 196 -35.72 -29.53 4.06
C GLU A 196 -36.30 -29.61 2.62
N SER A 197 -35.94 -28.62 1.79
CA SER A 197 -36.48 -28.43 0.44
C SER A 197 -35.44 -27.79 -0.47
N TRP A 198 -35.39 -28.19 -1.74
CA TRP A 198 -34.52 -27.62 -2.75
C TRP A 198 -35.15 -26.43 -3.49
N SER A 199 -36.51 -26.36 -3.52
CA SER A 199 -37.23 -25.30 -4.24
C SER A 199 -37.26 -23.96 -3.51
N ILE A 200 -37.33 -23.97 -2.19
CA ILE A 200 -37.38 -22.76 -1.37
C ILE A 200 -36.07 -21.95 -1.49
N PRO A 201 -34.88 -22.56 -1.30
CA PRO A 201 -33.60 -21.87 -1.51
C PRO A 201 -33.44 -21.27 -2.90
N VAL A 202 -33.88 -21.98 -3.94
CA VAL A 202 -33.83 -21.46 -5.33
C VAL A 202 -34.66 -20.17 -5.44
N SER A 203 -35.86 -20.16 -4.86
CA SER A 203 -36.74 -18.98 -4.91
C SER A 203 -36.11 -17.77 -4.18
N VAL A 204 -35.45 -17.99 -3.06
CA VAL A 204 -34.72 -16.93 -2.32
C VAL A 204 -33.52 -16.43 -3.12
N MET A 205 -32.75 -17.34 -3.70
CA MET A 205 -31.55 -16.98 -4.47
C MET A 205 -31.86 -16.22 -5.76
N LEU A 206 -33.02 -16.43 -6.37
CA LEU A 206 -33.47 -15.68 -7.56
C LEU A 206 -33.67 -14.17 -7.28
N VAL A 207 -33.82 -13.76 -6.02
CA VAL A 207 -33.93 -12.33 -5.67
C VAL A 207 -32.58 -11.62 -5.75
N VAL A 208 -31.48 -12.34 -5.57
CA VAL A 208 -30.12 -11.74 -5.58
C VAL A 208 -29.76 -11.10 -6.91
N PRO A 209 -29.94 -11.75 -8.08
CA PRO A 209 -29.72 -11.10 -9.38
C PRO A 209 -30.55 -9.82 -9.56
N LEU A 210 -31.78 -9.78 -9.04
CA LEU A 210 -32.60 -8.59 -9.12
C LEU A 210 -32.01 -7.44 -8.26
N GLY A 211 -31.50 -7.76 -7.06
CA GLY A 211 -30.78 -6.81 -6.22
C GLY A 211 -29.54 -6.25 -6.91
N ILE A 212 -28.75 -7.11 -7.56
CA ILE A 212 -27.56 -6.72 -8.32
C ILE A 212 -27.94 -5.75 -9.46
N VAL A 213 -28.97 -6.08 -10.24
CA VAL A 213 -29.46 -5.20 -11.30
C VAL A 213 -29.89 -3.85 -10.75
N GLY A 214 -30.59 -3.82 -9.62
CA GLY A 214 -30.98 -2.57 -8.96
C GLY A 214 -29.79 -1.71 -8.54
N VAL A 215 -28.75 -2.31 -7.97
CA VAL A 215 -27.51 -1.60 -7.58
C VAL A 215 -26.79 -1.07 -8.81
N LEU A 216 -26.65 -1.86 -9.87
CA LEU A 216 -26.01 -1.44 -11.11
C LEU A 216 -26.76 -0.30 -11.80
N LEU A 217 -28.08 -0.36 -11.84
CA LEU A 217 -28.92 0.74 -12.35
C LEU A 217 -28.73 2.01 -11.54
N ALA A 218 -28.77 1.92 -10.21
CA ALA A 218 -28.55 3.08 -9.35
C ALA A 218 -27.13 3.64 -9.55
N ALA A 219 -26.11 2.79 -9.60
CA ALA A 219 -24.73 3.22 -9.82
C ALA A 219 -24.54 3.94 -11.16
N THR A 220 -25.17 3.44 -12.24
CA THR A 220 -25.11 4.09 -13.55
C THR A 220 -25.87 5.42 -13.58
N LEU A 221 -27.04 5.50 -12.96
CA LEU A 221 -27.83 6.72 -12.88
C LEU A 221 -27.14 7.83 -12.08
N PHE A 222 -26.48 7.47 -10.99
CA PHE A 222 -25.76 8.41 -10.13
C PHE A 222 -24.28 8.54 -10.48
N ASN A 223 -23.83 7.96 -11.58
CA ASN A 223 -22.43 7.99 -12.05
C ASN A 223 -21.44 7.55 -10.95
N GLN A 224 -21.83 6.55 -10.15
CA GLN A 224 -20.98 5.97 -9.12
C GLN A 224 -19.95 5.04 -9.76
N LYS A 225 -18.77 5.00 -9.15
CA LYS A 225 -17.66 4.19 -9.66
C LYS A 225 -17.55 2.87 -8.91
N ASN A 226 -16.97 1.89 -9.58
CA ASN A 226 -16.70 0.59 -8.99
C ASN A 226 -15.47 0.71 -8.06
N ASP A 227 -15.72 1.14 -6.84
CA ASP A 227 -14.74 1.26 -5.76
C ASP A 227 -15.10 0.32 -4.60
N VAL A 228 -14.31 0.37 -3.53
CA VAL A 228 -14.55 -0.43 -2.31
C VAL A 228 -15.92 -0.12 -1.70
N TYR A 229 -16.38 1.13 -1.75
CA TYR A 229 -17.70 1.53 -1.20
C TYR A 229 -18.83 0.93 -2.02
N PHE A 230 -18.71 0.92 -3.34
CA PHE A 230 -19.65 0.24 -4.22
C PHE A 230 -19.75 -1.26 -3.90
N MET A 231 -18.61 -1.93 -3.71
CA MET A 231 -18.56 -3.36 -3.34
C MET A 231 -19.27 -3.65 -2.01
N VAL A 232 -19.02 -2.83 -0.99
CA VAL A 232 -19.68 -2.95 0.32
C VAL A 232 -21.18 -2.70 0.19
N GLY A 233 -21.60 -1.69 -0.58
CA GLY A 233 -23.00 -1.39 -0.87
C GLY A 233 -23.70 -2.55 -1.59
N LEU A 234 -23.05 -3.15 -2.57
CA LEU A 234 -23.54 -4.30 -3.30
C LEU A 234 -23.77 -5.50 -2.37
N LEU A 235 -22.77 -5.86 -1.55
CA LEU A 235 -22.90 -6.95 -0.58
C LEU A 235 -24.00 -6.72 0.44
N THR A 236 -24.13 -5.49 0.93
CA THR A 236 -25.19 -5.11 1.88
C THR A 236 -26.57 -5.26 1.24
N THR A 237 -26.74 -4.79 0.02
CA THR A 237 -28.02 -4.89 -0.71
C THR A 237 -28.40 -6.35 -0.99
N ILE A 238 -27.43 -7.18 -1.37
CA ILE A 238 -27.64 -8.64 -1.54
C ILE A 238 -28.13 -9.25 -0.23
N GLY A 239 -27.46 -8.97 0.90
CA GLY A 239 -27.83 -9.50 2.21
C GLY A 239 -29.23 -9.08 2.66
N LEU A 240 -29.58 -7.80 2.48
CA LEU A 240 -30.92 -7.28 2.81
C LEU A 240 -32.00 -7.88 1.90
N SER A 241 -31.73 -7.99 0.61
CA SER A 241 -32.68 -8.59 -0.36
C SER A 241 -32.94 -10.07 -0.03
N ALA A 242 -31.89 -10.82 0.25
CA ALA A 242 -32.02 -12.23 0.64
C ALA A 242 -32.83 -12.39 1.96
N LYS A 243 -32.53 -11.56 2.98
CA LYS A 243 -33.27 -11.55 4.25
C LYS A 243 -34.76 -11.29 4.03
N ASN A 244 -35.10 -10.29 3.23
CA ASN A 244 -36.48 -9.94 2.93
C ASN A 244 -37.19 -11.08 2.17
N ALA A 245 -36.51 -11.70 1.20
CA ALA A 245 -37.05 -12.85 0.45
C ALA A 245 -37.33 -14.04 1.37
N ILE A 246 -36.39 -14.37 2.26
CA ILE A 246 -36.59 -15.46 3.26
C ILE A 246 -37.85 -15.21 4.07
N LEU A 247 -38.02 -14.01 4.62
CA LEU A 247 -39.18 -13.67 5.43
C LEU A 247 -40.50 -13.76 4.68
N ILE A 248 -40.54 -13.33 3.42
CA ILE A 248 -41.75 -13.42 2.59
C ILE A 248 -42.08 -14.87 2.26
N VAL A 249 -41.10 -15.68 1.90
CA VAL A 249 -41.26 -17.11 1.57
C VAL A 249 -41.76 -17.89 2.79
N GLU A 250 -41.19 -17.63 3.97
CA GLU A 250 -41.59 -18.26 5.22
C GLU A 250 -43.06 -17.93 5.60
N PHE A 251 -43.46 -16.66 5.51
CA PHE A 251 -44.86 -16.27 5.71
C PHE A 251 -45.80 -16.87 4.69
N ALA A 252 -45.42 -16.93 3.43
CA ALA A 252 -46.23 -17.58 2.41
C ALA A 252 -46.41 -19.06 2.66
N LYS A 253 -45.34 -19.76 3.08
CA LYS A 253 -45.42 -21.18 3.48
C LYS A 253 -46.37 -21.38 4.67
N ASP A 254 -46.23 -20.56 5.70
CA ASP A 254 -47.13 -20.60 6.87
C ASP A 254 -48.62 -20.42 6.52
N LEU A 255 -48.94 -19.49 5.63
CA LEU A 255 -50.32 -19.25 5.13
C LEU A 255 -50.83 -20.42 4.32
N MET A 256 -49.99 -21.09 3.55
CA MET A 256 -50.35 -22.29 2.80
C MET A 256 -50.64 -23.48 3.74
N GLU A 257 -49.76 -23.71 4.73
CA GLU A 257 -49.84 -24.88 5.63
C GLU A 257 -50.93 -24.70 6.69
N LYS A 258 -51.09 -23.50 7.27
CA LYS A 258 -52.01 -23.24 8.39
C LYS A 258 -53.41 -22.81 7.93
N GLU A 259 -53.51 -22.08 6.81
CA GLU A 259 -54.77 -21.53 6.35
C GLU A 259 -55.27 -22.17 5.03
N GLY A 260 -54.52 -23.10 4.45
CA GLY A 260 -54.88 -23.82 3.24
C GLY A 260 -55.03 -22.93 1.96
N LYS A 261 -54.40 -21.76 1.97
CA LYS A 261 -54.45 -20.82 0.82
C LYS A 261 -53.66 -21.30 -0.38
N GLY A 262 -54.10 -20.94 -1.53
CA GLY A 262 -53.34 -21.18 -2.78
C GLY A 262 -52.03 -20.40 -2.82
N VAL A 263 -51.01 -20.90 -3.55
CA VAL A 263 -49.63 -20.34 -3.63
C VAL A 263 -49.64 -18.85 -3.95
N VAL A 264 -50.43 -18.42 -4.96
CA VAL A 264 -50.47 -17.01 -5.40
C VAL A 264 -51.13 -16.10 -4.36
N GLU A 265 -52.22 -16.56 -3.75
CA GLU A 265 -52.93 -15.80 -2.70
C GLU A 265 -52.07 -15.66 -1.45
N ALA A 266 -51.45 -16.76 -0.97
CA ALA A 266 -50.55 -16.78 0.16
C ALA A 266 -49.36 -15.85 -0.04
N THR A 267 -48.72 -15.87 -1.24
CA THR A 267 -47.61 -15.01 -1.59
C THR A 267 -47.98 -13.52 -1.58
N LEU A 268 -49.11 -13.17 -2.22
CA LEU A 268 -49.60 -11.78 -2.26
C LEU A 268 -49.92 -11.25 -0.87
N MET A 269 -50.49 -12.10 -0.03
CA MET A 269 -50.80 -11.75 1.36
C MET A 269 -49.55 -11.60 2.23
N ALA A 270 -48.56 -12.47 2.07
CA ALA A 270 -47.24 -12.37 2.71
C ALA A 270 -46.53 -11.06 2.33
N VAL A 271 -46.51 -10.71 1.04
CA VAL A 271 -45.94 -9.44 0.56
C VAL A 271 -46.66 -8.25 1.18
N ARG A 272 -48.01 -8.22 1.18
CA ARG A 272 -48.75 -7.12 1.80
C ARG A 272 -48.47 -6.93 3.27
N MET A 273 -48.33 -8.03 4.03
CA MET A 273 -48.00 -7.97 5.48
C MET A 273 -46.60 -7.46 5.73
N ARG A 274 -45.68 -7.67 4.79
CA ARG A 274 -44.25 -7.30 4.94
C ARG A 274 -43.88 -5.97 4.24
N LEU A 275 -44.81 -5.34 3.52
CA LEU A 275 -44.57 -4.07 2.81
C LEU A 275 -44.27 -2.89 3.76
N ARG A 276 -44.82 -2.91 4.97
CA ARG A 276 -44.56 -1.87 5.99
C ARG A 276 -43.25 -2.06 6.76
N PRO A 277 -42.81 -3.29 7.15
CA PRO A 277 -41.55 -3.52 7.85
C PRO A 277 -40.32 -3.46 6.95
N ILE A 278 -40.48 -3.59 5.62
CA ILE A 278 -39.38 -3.47 4.61
C ILE A 278 -39.18 -2.01 4.25
#